data_3a455872e2c95b3373e39cf13f1e8b97
#
_entry.id   3a455872e2c95b3373e39cf13f1e8b97
#
_cell.length_a   1.000
_cell.length_b   1.000
_cell.length_c   1.000
_cell.angle_alpha   90.00
_cell.angle_beta   90.00
_cell.angle_gamma   90.00
#
_symmetry.space_group_name_H-M   'P 1'
#
loop_
_entity.id
_entity.type
_entity.pdbx_description
1 polymer ?
#
loop_
_entity_poly.entity_id
_entity_poly.type
_entity_poly.pdbx_seq_one_letter_code
_entity_poly.pdbx_strand_id
1 'polypeptide(L)' 'MRTFTAVVEKCPDTGLYVGYIPGFAGAHSQGETLDELRRNLNEVVTMLLEDGEPTLESEFAGLQTITVP' A
#
# COMPACT_ATOMS: atom_id res chain seq x y z
N MET A 1 1.50 17.77 6.20
CA MET A 1 2.01 16.54 5.54
C MET A 1 1.36 15.32 6.17
N ARG A 2 0.98 14.36 5.35
CA ARG A 2 0.32 13.15 5.84
C ARG A 2 1.17 11.93 5.51
N THR A 3 1.16 10.97 6.43
CA THR A 3 1.93 9.74 6.27
C THR A 3 0.97 8.54 6.33
N PHE A 4 1.11 7.66 5.37
CA PHE A 4 0.35 6.41 5.32
C PHE A 4 1.32 5.24 5.35
N THR A 5 0.91 4.14 5.96
CA THR A 5 1.70 2.93 5.97
C THR A 5 1.15 1.96 4.93
N ALA A 6 2.01 1.50 4.05
CA ALA A 6 1.64 0.53 3.03
C ALA A 6 2.11 -0.86 3.44
N VAL A 7 1.29 -1.86 3.15
CA VAL A 7 1.68 -3.26 3.22
C VAL A 7 2.25 -3.63 1.86
N VAL A 8 3.43 -4.25 1.86
CA VAL A 8 4.14 -4.59 0.61
C VAL A 8 4.34 -6.09 0.54
N GLU A 9 4.04 -6.64 -0.61
CA GLU A 9 4.21 -8.06 -0.90
C GLU A 9 4.90 -8.21 -2.25
N LYS A 10 5.53 -9.36 -2.46
CA LYS A 10 6.15 -9.65 -3.75
C LYS A 10 5.37 -10.78 -4.42
N CYS A 11 4.93 -10.53 -5.65
CA CYS A 11 4.23 -11.54 -6.41
C CYS A 11 5.22 -12.59 -6.90
N PRO A 12 5.04 -13.88 -6.54
CA PRO A 12 6.00 -14.91 -6.94
C PRO A 12 5.96 -15.21 -8.44
N ASP A 13 4.85 -14.96 -9.10
CA ASP A 13 4.70 -15.25 -10.52
C ASP A 13 5.35 -14.21 -11.41
N THR A 14 5.24 -12.93 -11.05
CA THR A 14 5.75 -11.83 -11.86
C THR A 14 7.04 -11.25 -11.31
N GLY A 15 7.34 -11.45 -10.03
CA GLY A 15 8.47 -10.82 -9.36
C GLY A 15 8.23 -9.36 -9.03
N LEU A 16 7.05 -8.84 -9.29
CA LEU A 16 6.72 -7.46 -8.99
C LEU A 16 6.40 -7.28 -7.51
N TYR A 17 6.77 -6.12 -6.99
CA TYR A 17 6.33 -5.71 -5.66
C TYR A 17 4.96 -5.07 -5.79
N VAL A 18 4.05 -5.47 -4.93
CA VAL A 18 2.71 -4.90 -4.87
C VAL A 18 2.50 -4.29 -3.49
N GLY A 19 1.78 -3.18 -3.44
CA GLY A 19 1.56 -2.51 -2.18
C GLY A 19 0.18 -1.90 -2.11
N TYR A 20 -0.33 -1.79 -0.90
CA TYR A 20 -1.61 -1.16 -0.66
C TYR A 20 -1.64 -0.53 0.72
N ILE A 21 -2.52 0.43 0.88
CA ILE A 21 -2.73 1.08 2.17
C ILE A 21 -4.01 0.51 2.78
N PRO A 22 -3.90 -0.19 3.94
CA PRO A 22 -5.08 -0.79 4.56
C PRO A 22 -6.20 0.21 4.78
N GLY A 23 -7.41 -0.19 4.39
CA GLY A 23 -8.60 0.61 4.59
C GLY A 23 -8.80 1.77 3.63
N PHE A 24 -7.83 2.05 2.78
CA PHE A 24 -7.91 3.17 1.84
C PHE A 24 -8.26 2.62 0.46
N ALA A 25 -9.52 2.72 0.09
CA ALA A 25 -10.01 2.18 -1.17
C ALA A 25 -9.27 2.80 -2.35
N GLY A 26 -8.79 1.94 -3.24
CA GLY A 26 -8.07 2.36 -4.45
C GLY A 26 -6.59 2.63 -4.25
N ALA A 27 -6.11 2.68 -3.01
CA ALA A 27 -4.71 2.99 -2.73
C ALA A 27 -3.84 1.73 -2.84
N HIS A 28 -3.57 1.31 -4.06
CA HIS A 28 -2.69 0.18 -4.34
C HIS A 28 -1.91 0.44 -5.62
N SER A 29 -0.76 -0.19 -5.74
CA SER A 29 0.07 -0.09 -6.93
C SER A 29 1.09 -1.23 -6.96
N GLN A 30 1.97 -1.22 -7.96
CA GLN A 30 3.02 -2.21 -8.10
C GLN A 30 4.26 -1.57 -8.73
N GLY A 31 5.37 -2.28 -8.68
CA GLY A 31 6.61 -1.84 -9.29
C GLY A 31 7.64 -2.95 -9.33
N GLU A 32 8.65 -2.80 -10.16
CA GLU A 32 9.73 -3.77 -10.28
C GLU A 32 10.72 -3.68 -9.12
N THR A 33 10.77 -2.52 -8.47
CA THR A 33 11.62 -2.29 -7.30
C THR A 33 10.79 -1.64 -6.21
N LEU A 34 11.31 -1.67 -4.98
CA LEU A 34 10.63 -1.01 -3.86
C LEU A 34 10.54 0.50 -4.08
N ASP A 35 11.57 1.11 -4.66
CA ASP A 35 11.55 2.54 -4.94
C ASP A 35 10.50 2.88 -5.99
N GLU A 36 10.37 2.07 -7.02
CA GLU A 36 9.36 2.28 -8.05
C GLU A 36 7.96 2.13 -7.47
N LEU A 37 7.75 1.09 -6.65
CA LEU A 37 6.46 0.91 -5.97
C LEU A 37 6.12 2.13 -5.13
N ARG A 38 7.07 2.65 -4.36
CA ARG A 38 6.84 3.81 -3.52
C ARG A 38 6.42 5.03 -4.33
N ARG A 39 7.12 5.28 -5.44
CA ARG A 39 6.76 6.41 -6.32
C ARG A 39 5.36 6.24 -6.90
N ASN A 40 5.06 5.02 -7.35
CA ASN A 40 3.75 4.74 -7.94
C ASN A 40 2.63 4.87 -6.91
N LEU A 41 2.84 4.37 -5.69
CA LEU A 41 1.87 4.54 -4.61
C LEU A 41 1.68 6.01 -4.26
N ASN A 42 2.77 6.77 -4.22
CA ASN A 42 2.70 8.19 -3.92
C ASN A 42 1.81 8.93 -4.93
N GLU A 43 1.96 8.61 -6.22
CA GLU A 43 1.13 9.20 -7.25
C GLU A 43 -0.35 8.84 -7.07
N VAL A 44 -0.62 7.56 -6.80
CA VAL A 44 -1.99 7.09 -6.61
C VAL A 44 -2.64 7.78 -5.41
N VAL A 45 -1.93 7.81 -4.29
CA VAL A 45 -2.46 8.42 -3.06
C VAL A 45 -2.68 9.92 -3.25
N THR A 46 -1.73 10.58 -3.93
CA THR A 46 -1.86 12.01 -4.21
C THR A 46 -3.13 12.29 -5.02
N MET A 47 -3.39 11.47 -6.04
CA MET A 47 -4.60 11.62 -6.83
C MET A 47 -5.87 11.38 -6.01
N LEU A 48 -5.85 10.34 -5.16
CA LEU A 48 -7.01 10.05 -4.32
C LEU A 48 -7.30 11.14 -3.32
N LEU A 49 -6.25 11.78 -2.78
CA LEU A 49 -6.42 12.88 -1.84
C LEU A 49 -6.97 14.14 -2.48
N GLU A 50 -6.86 14.29 -3.79
CA GLU A 50 -7.46 15.41 -4.50
C GLU A 50 -8.99 15.39 -4.41
N ASP A 51 -9.58 14.22 -4.20
CA ASP A 51 -11.03 14.09 -4.02
C ASP A 51 -11.49 14.40 -2.59
N GLY A 52 -10.57 14.79 -1.71
CA GLY A 52 -10.87 15.14 -0.34
C GLY A 52 -10.30 14.14 0.65
N GLU A 53 -10.67 14.29 1.92
CA GLU A 53 -10.21 13.40 2.98
C GLU A 53 -10.80 12.01 2.80
N PRO A 54 -9.97 10.96 2.82
CA PRO A 54 -10.48 9.61 2.70
C PRO A 54 -11.17 9.16 3.99
N THR A 55 -12.20 8.33 3.82
CA THR A 55 -12.77 7.60 4.94
C THR A 55 -12.11 6.23 4.95
N LEU A 56 -11.24 6.01 5.92
CA LEU A 56 -10.53 4.74 6.02
C LEU A 56 -11.44 3.69 6.64
N GLU A 57 -11.55 2.56 5.97
CA GLU A 57 -12.38 1.44 6.46
C GLU A 57 -11.69 0.67 7.57
N SER A 58 -10.37 0.78 7.65
CA SER A 58 -9.56 0.17 8.70
C SER A 58 -8.26 0.95 8.79
N GLU A 59 -7.48 0.69 9.83
CA GLU A 59 -6.18 1.32 9.96
C GLU A 59 -5.11 0.27 10.20
N PHE A 60 -3.91 0.55 9.73
CA PHE A 60 -2.77 -0.32 9.97
C PHE A 60 -2.45 -0.32 11.46
N ALA A 61 -2.42 -1.49 12.07
CA ALA A 61 -2.13 -1.63 13.49
C ALA A 61 -0.82 -2.35 13.76
N GLY A 62 -0.38 -3.22 12.84
CA GLY A 62 0.88 -3.94 13.03
C GLY A 62 0.91 -5.25 12.28
N LEU A 63 1.99 -5.97 12.46
CA LEU A 63 2.21 -7.28 11.85
C LEU A 63 2.35 -8.31 12.96
N GLN A 64 1.95 -9.53 12.68
CA GLN A 64 2.13 -10.65 13.61
C GLN A 64 2.67 -11.84 12.85
N THR A 65 3.50 -12.63 13.51
CA THR A 65 4.04 -13.87 12.96
C THR A 65 3.27 -15.03 13.60
N ILE A 66 2.71 -15.88 12.75
CA ILE A 66 1.94 -17.03 13.21
C ILE A 66 2.77 -18.28 12.86
N THR A 67 2.99 -19.11 13.84
CA THR A 67 3.70 -20.37 13.67
C THR A 67 2.71 -21.53 13.83
N VAL A 68 2.64 -22.38 12.84
CA VAL A 68 1.75 -23.55 12.87
C VAL A 68 2.57 -24.81 12.84
N PRO A 69 2.09 -25.90 13.48
CA PRO A 69 2.80 -27.19 13.47
C PRO A 69 2.80 -27.85 12.10
#